data_7a2c64150573a2d53226f0b15f4912da
#
_entry.id   7a2c64150573a2d53226f0b15f4912da
#
_cell.length_a   1.000
_cell.length_b   1.000
_cell.length_c   1.000
_cell.angle_alpha   90.00
_cell.angle_beta   90.00
_cell.angle_gamma   90.00
#
_symmetry.space_group_name_H-M   'P 1'
#
loop_
_entity.id
_entity.type
_entity.pdbx_description
1 polymer ?
#
loop_
_entity_poly.entity_id
_entity_poly.type
_entity_poly.pdbx_seq_one_letter_code
_entity_poly.pdbx_strand_id
1 'polypeptide(L)'
;MDLKKIIPDTYEKSVYDINYVKLYDSGIKCAIFDVDCTILPFDDINISDRLIELFDLIKEIGITPGLCSSGSVNRVKPVGETLKVKYISNAKKPFYGDFSLVKHSLFGSECEPSNTMMIGDSFYLDMLFAERLGFYKVMVDAVKGGHRIKTLANSIVQTSIYSVLPRDEFTYGKYYHGKRG
;
A
#
# COMPACT_ATOMS: atom_id res chain seq x y z
N MET A 1 20.43 -5.56 5.41
CA MET A 1 18.97 -5.78 5.20
C MET A 1 18.84 -6.91 4.18
N ASP A 2 18.13 -7.96 4.52
CA ASP A 2 17.84 -9.04 3.56
C ASP A 2 16.76 -8.56 2.58
N LEU A 3 17.14 -8.33 1.33
CA LEU A 3 16.24 -7.82 0.29
C LEU A 3 15.10 -8.78 -0.04
N LYS A 4 15.24 -10.07 0.26
CA LYS A 4 14.17 -11.06 0.07
C LYS A 4 12.94 -10.76 0.94
N LYS A 5 13.14 -10.12 2.08
CA LYS A 5 12.05 -9.79 3.01
C LYS A 5 11.11 -8.69 2.51
N ILE A 6 11.57 -7.84 1.59
CA ILE A 6 10.75 -6.78 0.99
C ILE A 6 10.10 -7.16 -0.35
N ILE A 7 10.29 -8.42 -0.78
CA ILE A 7 9.56 -8.94 -1.94
C ILE A 7 8.07 -8.89 -1.63
N PRO A 8 7.22 -8.37 -2.52
CA PRO A 8 5.79 -8.34 -2.31
C PRO A 8 5.20 -9.76 -2.28
N ASP A 9 4.18 -9.95 -1.45
CA ASP A 9 3.40 -11.20 -1.43
C ASP A 9 2.43 -11.24 -2.62
N THR A 10 2.08 -10.07 -3.15
CA THR A 10 1.26 -9.90 -4.36
C THR A 10 1.77 -8.70 -5.15
N TYR A 11 1.83 -8.83 -6.48
CA TYR A 11 2.16 -7.76 -7.39
C TYR A 11 1.08 -7.63 -8.46
N GLU A 12 0.51 -6.42 -8.60
CA GLU A 12 -0.54 -6.11 -9.56
C GLU A 12 -0.23 -4.83 -10.33
N LYS A 13 -0.88 -4.67 -11.47
CA LYS A 13 -0.67 -3.50 -12.31
C LYS A 13 -1.21 -2.22 -11.67
N SER A 14 -2.32 -2.31 -10.96
CA SER A 14 -2.92 -1.17 -10.25
C SER A 14 -3.78 -1.65 -9.08
N VAL A 15 -4.21 -0.71 -8.25
CA VAL A 15 -5.15 -1.01 -7.14
C VAL A 15 -6.48 -1.60 -7.63
N TYR A 16 -6.84 -1.37 -8.89
CA TYR A 16 -8.07 -1.90 -9.52
C TYR A 16 -7.94 -3.36 -9.94
N ASP A 17 -6.72 -3.89 -10.06
CA ASP A 17 -6.46 -5.26 -10.51
C ASP A 17 -6.32 -6.23 -9.32
N ILE A 18 -6.28 -5.72 -8.10
CA ILE A 18 -6.15 -6.52 -6.88
C ILE A 18 -7.44 -7.33 -6.64
N ASN A 19 -7.30 -8.63 -6.42
CA ASN A 19 -8.43 -9.49 -6.05
C ASN A 19 -8.72 -9.40 -4.55
N TYR A 20 -9.47 -8.38 -4.14
CA TYR A 20 -9.80 -8.11 -2.73
C TYR A 20 -10.65 -9.24 -2.11
N VAL A 21 -11.54 -9.88 -2.87
CA VAL A 21 -12.33 -11.02 -2.40
C VAL A 21 -11.41 -12.17 -2.00
N LYS A 22 -10.47 -12.54 -2.86
CA LYS A 22 -9.49 -13.58 -2.56
C LYS A 22 -8.64 -13.26 -1.32
N LEU A 23 -8.23 -12.00 -1.16
CA LEU A 23 -7.48 -11.57 0.02
C LEU A 23 -8.34 -11.62 1.28
N TYR A 24 -9.60 -11.19 1.20
CA TYR A 24 -10.55 -11.32 2.30
C TYR A 24 -10.77 -12.78 2.73
N ASP A 25 -10.97 -13.66 1.77
CA ASP A 25 -11.15 -15.09 2.00
C ASP A 25 -9.89 -15.75 2.61
N SER A 26 -8.69 -15.20 2.32
CA SER A 26 -7.43 -15.61 2.94
C SER A 26 -7.19 -15.04 4.34
N GLY A 27 -8.12 -14.23 4.85
CA GLY A 27 -8.09 -13.70 6.22
C GLY A 27 -7.72 -12.22 6.34
N ILE A 28 -7.47 -11.50 5.23
CA ILE A 28 -7.21 -10.05 5.28
C ILE A 28 -8.49 -9.30 5.68
N LYS A 29 -8.38 -8.45 6.70
CA LYS A 29 -9.48 -7.64 7.23
C LYS A 29 -9.23 -6.14 7.14
N CYS A 30 -7.96 -5.73 7.02
CA CYS A 30 -7.56 -4.33 7.01
C CYS A 30 -6.63 -4.05 5.84
N ALA A 31 -6.82 -2.91 5.17
CA ALA A 31 -6.01 -2.49 4.04
C ALA A 31 -5.48 -1.07 4.25
N ILE A 32 -4.17 -0.91 4.20
CA ILE A 32 -3.50 0.39 4.22
C ILE A 32 -3.06 0.73 2.81
N PHE A 33 -3.47 1.89 2.33
CA PHE A 33 -3.07 2.39 1.02
C PHE A 33 -2.08 3.56 1.18
N ASP A 34 -0.99 3.51 0.43
CA ASP A 34 -0.27 4.73 0.12
C ASP A 34 -1.08 5.60 -0.83
N VAL A 35 -0.79 6.91 -0.88
CA VAL A 35 -1.56 7.86 -1.69
C VAL A 35 -0.81 8.21 -2.96
N ASP A 36 0.38 8.81 -2.82
CA ASP A 36 1.13 9.37 -3.93
C ASP A 36 1.75 8.29 -4.80
N CYS A 37 1.43 8.29 -6.07
CA CYS A 37 1.83 7.26 -7.05
C CYS A 37 1.21 5.87 -6.84
N THR A 38 0.38 5.68 -5.84
CA THR A 38 -0.33 4.42 -5.59
C THR A 38 -1.79 4.50 -5.99
N ILE A 39 -2.58 5.39 -5.38
CA ILE A 39 -4.00 5.61 -5.71
C ILE A 39 -4.22 6.90 -6.50
N LEU A 40 -3.32 7.87 -6.39
CA LEU A 40 -3.35 9.14 -7.12
C LEU A 40 -1.98 9.48 -7.71
N PRO A 41 -1.91 10.21 -8.84
CA PRO A 41 -0.67 10.83 -9.30
C PRO A 41 -0.10 11.77 -8.23
N PHE A 42 1.22 11.96 -8.22
CA PHE A 42 1.88 12.80 -7.22
C PHE A 42 1.42 14.27 -7.21
N ASP A 43 1.07 14.81 -8.37
CA ASP A 43 0.74 16.22 -8.61
C ASP A 43 -0.76 16.46 -8.84
N ASP A 44 -1.59 15.43 -8.75
CA ASP A 44 -3.03 15.53 -8.93
C ASP A 44 -3.76 15.05 -7.68
N ILE A 45 -4.83 15.76 -7.29
CA ILE A 45 -5.72 15.41 -6.19
C ILE A 45 -7.13 15.05 -6.67
N ASN A 46 -7.32 14.95 -7.99
CA ASN A 46 -8.62 14.61 -8.54
C ASN A 46 -8.93 13.13 -8.26
N ILE A 47 -9.92 12.90 -7.44
CA ILE A 47 -10.40 11.57 -7.07
C ILE A 47 -11.49 11.21 -8.07
N SER A 48 -11.25 10.17 -8.85
CA SER A 48 -12.24 9.69 -9.81
C SER A 48 -13.36 8.92 -9.13
N ASP A 49 -14.56 8.93 -9.74
CA ASP A 49 -15.68 8.12 -9.27
C ASP A 49 -15.30 6.63 -9.17
N ARG A 50 -14.50 6.14 -10.12
CA ARG A 50 -13.96 4.77 -10.09
C ARG A 50 -13.16 4.45 -8.82
N LEU A 51 -12.40 5.42 -8.30
CA LEU A 51 -11.65 5.21 -7.06
C LEU A 51 -12.59 5.19 -5.84
N ILE A 52 -13.62 6.04 -5.84
CA ILE A 52 -14.65 6.04 -4.79
C ILE A 52 -15.38 4.68 -4.78
N GLU A 53 -15.85 4.23 -5.94
CA GLU A 53 -16.52 2.92 -6.11
C GLU A 53 -15.64 1.76 -5.63
N LEU A 54 -14.33 1.80 -5.93
CA LEU A 54 -13.40 0.79 -5.45
C LEU A 54 -13.34 0.75 -3.92
N PHE A 55 -13.22 1.91 -3.28
CA PHE A 55 -13.16 1.97 -1.81
C PHE A 55 -14.48 1.54 -1.16
N ASP A 56 -15.60 1.83 -1.77
CA ASP A 56 -16.90 1.38 -1.30
C ASP A 56 -17.04 -0.15 -1.47
N LEU A 57 -16.63 -0.71 -2.60
CA LEU A 57 -16.57 -2.16 -2.81
C LEU A 57 -15.67 -2.87 -1.77
N ILE A 58 -14.49 -2.31 -1.46
CA ILE A 58 -13.58 -2.87 -0.45
C ILE A 58 -14.27 -2.95 0.93
N LYS A 59 -15.01 -1.91 1.30
CA LYS A 59 -15.81 -1.90 2.55
C LYS A 59 -16.95 -2.91 2.52
N GLU A 60 -17.64 -3.04 1.39
CA GLU A 60 -18.72 -4.03 1.20
C GLU A 60 -18.21 -5.48 1.29
N ILE A 61 -17.01 -5.76 0.82
CA ILE A 61 -16.34 -7.07 0.99
C ILE A 61 -16.07 -7.37 2.49
N GLY A 62 -15.99 -6.34 3.34
CA GLY A 62 -15.68 -6.47 4.76
C GLY A 62 -14.22 -6.14 5.11
N ILE A 63 -13.47 -5.53 4.21
CA ILE A 63 -12.12 -5.02 4.48
C ILE A 63 -12.23 -3.55 4.92
N THR A 64 -11.60 -3.20 6.03
CA THR A 64 -11.52 -1.82 6.51
C THR A 64 -10.34 -1.10 5.86
N PRO A 65 -10.57 -0.14 4.93
CA PRO A 65 -9.49 0.62 4.30
C PRO A 65 -9.05 1.81 5.16
N GLY A 66 -7.76 2.18 5.04
CA GLY A 66 -7.17 3.39 5.61
C GLY A 66 -6.03 3.89 4.75
N LEU A 67 -5.64 5.16 4.91
CA LEU A 67 -4.54 5.77 4.17
C LEU A 67 -3.33 6.00 5.07
N CYS A 68 -2.13 5.71 4.57
CA CYS A 68 -0.87 6.03 5.25
C CYS A 68 0.13 6.61 4.26
N SER A 69 0.26 7.93 4.24
CA SER A 69 1.09 8.66 3.27
C SER A 69 2.16 9.51 3.94
N SER A 70 3.31 9.62 3.29
CA SER A 70 4.35 10.59 3.64
C SER A 70 4.01 12.03 3.20
N GLY A 71 2.93 12.21 2.45
CA GLY A 71 2.40 13.49 2.03
C GLY A 71 1.88 14.34 3.20
N SER A 72 1.83 15.67 2.99
CA SER A 72 1.33 16.59 4.00
C SER A 72 -0.16 16.41 4.31
N VAL A 73 -0.61 16.93 5.45
CA VAL A 73 -2.03 16.88 5.84
C VAL A 73 -2.94 17.53 4.78
N ASN A 74 -2.51 18.62 4.17
CA ASN A 74 -3.28 19.30 3.11
C ASN A 74 -3.44 18.44 1.84
N ARG A 75 -2.55 17.48 1.63
CA ARG A 75 -2.59 16.51 0.53
C ARG A 75 -3.48 15.31 0.86
N VAL A 76 -3.31 14.74 2.05
CA VAL A 76 -3.92 13.45 2.41
C VAL A 76 -5.34 13.60 2.97
N LYS A 77 -5.60 14.68 3.73
CA LYS A 77 -6.90 14.93 4.35
C LYS A 77 -8.06 14.96 3.34
N PRO A 78 -8.02 15.74 2.24
CA PRO A 78 -9.11 15.76 1.26
C PRO A 78 -9.38 14.38 0.65
N VAL A 79 -8.33 13.57 0.44
CA VAL A 79 -8.45 12.22 -0.09
C VAL A 79 -9.18 11.32 0.91
N GLY A 80 -8.77 11.35 2.18
CA GLY A 80 -9.41 10.57 3.23
C GLY A 80 -10.89 10.94 3.45
N GLU A 81 -11.19 12.24 3.42
CA GLU A 81 -12.56 12.75 3.55
C GLU A 81 -13.45 12.32 2.37
N THR A 82 -12.96 12.43 1.13
CA THR A 82 -13.70 12.03 -0.07
C THR A 82 -13.95 10.52 -0.10
N LEU A 83 -12.94 9.71 0.21
CA LEU A 83 -13.05 8.25 0.26
C LEU A 83 -13.74 7.74 1.54
N LYS A 84 -14.05 8.64 2.49
CA LYS A 84 -14.66 8.32 3.79
C LYS A 84 -13.86 7.26 4.56
N VAL A 85 -12.54 7.48 4.66
CA VAL A 85 -11.61 6.60 5.37
C VAL A 85 -10.71 7.39 6.31
N LYS A 86 -10.23 6.74 7.36
CA LYS A 86 -9.22 7.33 8.25
C LYS A 86 -7.88 7.43 7.54
N TYR A 87 -7.06 8.39 7.94
CA TYR A 87 -5.76 8.62 7.30
C TYR A 87 -4.66 9.00 8.28
N ILE A 88 -3.44 8.67 7.92
CA ILE A 88 -2.19 9.14 8.50
C ILE A 88 -1.47 9.95 7.43
N SER A 89 -1.19 11.21 7.72
CA SER A 89 -0.36 12.10 6.90
C SER A 89 1.01 12.29 7.54
N ASN A 90 1.98 12.81 6.77
CA ASN A 90 3.37 12.99 7.22
C ASN A 90 3.99 11.71 7.80
N ALA A 91 3.54 10.56 7.37
CA ALA A 91 4.08 9.28 7.79
C ALA A 91 5.55 9.17 7.33
N LYS A 92 6.45 8.96 8.28
CA LYS A 92 7.88 8.79 7.99
C LYS A 92 8.18 7.33 7.64
N LYS A 93 7.48 6.80 6.61
CA LYS A 93 7.74 5.46 6.11
C LYS A 93 9.20 5.33 5.64
N PRO A 94 9.87 4.21 5.86
CA PRO A 94 9.37 2.97 6.47
C PRO A 94 9.44 2.95 8.01
N PHE A 95 9.81 4.04 8.66
CA PHE A 95 10.08 4.10 10.11
C PHE A 95 8.95 4.75 10.92
N TYR A 96 7.75 4.86 10.35
CA TYR A 96 6.60 5.37 11.08
C TYR A 96 6.12 4.37 12.14
N GLY A 97 6.28 4.76 13.39
CA GLY A 97 5.70 4.11 14.56
C GLY A 97 5.83 2.58 14.65
N ASP A 98 4.94 2.03 15.44
CA ASP A 98 4.65 0.61 15.55
C ASP A 98 3.21 0.31 15.11
N PHE A 99 2.83 -0.97 15.15
CA PHE A 99 1.48 -1.36 14.78
C PHE A 99 0.39 -0.76 15.68
N SER A 100 0.68 -0.59 16.96
CA SER A 100 -0.28 -0.01 17.92
C SER A 100 -0.71 1.39 17.51
N LEU A 101 0.24 2.22 17.09
CA LEU A 101 -0.02 3.56 16.59
C LEU A 101 -0.84 3.54 15.28
N VAL A 102 -0.47 2.66 14.34
CA VAL A 102 -1.20 2.49 13.07
C VAL A 102 -2.63 2.02 13.33
N LYS A 103 -2.80 1.01 14.18
CA LYS A 103 -4.10 0.46 14.56
C LYS A 103 -5.00 1.52 15.17
N HIS A 104 -4.49 2.28 16.13
CA HIS A 104 -5.25 3.34 16.80
C HIS A 104 -5.68 4.44 15.81
N SER A 105 -4.80 4.80 14.89
CA SER A 105 -5.04 5.90 13.95
C SER A 105 -6.00 5.52 12.81
N LEU A 106 -5.91 4.30 12.27
CA LEU A 106 -6.63 3.89 11.06
C LEU A 106 -7.79 2.94 11.32
N PHE A 107 -7.69 2.09 12.34
CA PHE A 107 -8.54 0.93 12.47
C PHE A 107 -9.22 0.87 13.84
N GLY A 108 -9.93 -0.20 14.08
CA GLY A 108 -10.49 -0.59 15.36
C GLY A 108 -9.78 -1.82 15.94
N SER A 109 -10.43 -2.48 16.88
CA SER A 109 -9.89 -3.64 17.59
C SER A 109 -9.66 -4.88 16.73
N GLU A 110 -10.33 -4.99 15.59
CA GLU A 110 -10.34 -6.20 14.74
C GLU A 110 -9.08 -6.37 13.87
N CYS A 111 -8.27 -5.33 13.73
CA CYS A 111 -7.06 -5.36 12.91
C CYS A 111 -5.86 -5.82 13.73
N GLU A 112 -5.13 -6.78 13.15
CA GLU A 112 -3.86 -7.31 13.65
C GLU A 112 -2.83 -7.33 12.51
N PRO A 113 -1.51 -7.38 12.79
CA PRO A 113 -0.51 -7.43 11.73
C PRO A 113 -0.76 -8.54 10.70
N SER A 114 -1.17 -9.72 11.17
CA SER A 114 -1.38 -10.89 10.33
C SER A 114 -2.59 -10.81 9.40
N ASN A 115 -3.56 -9.93 9.68
CA ASN A 115 -4.75 -9.72 8.85
C ASN A 115 -4.78 -8.34 8.19
N THR A 116 -3.66 -7.61 8.21
CA THR A 116 -3.50 -6.28 7.61
C THR A 116 -2.62 -6.38 6.37
N MET A 117 -3.00 -5.72 5.29
CA MET A 117 -2.17 -5.55 4.11
C MET A 117 -1.74 -4.09 3.92
N MET A 118 -0.54 -3.89 3.36
CA MET A 118 -0.05 -2.61 2.87
C MET A 118 0.01 -2.63 1.36
N ILE A 119 -0.63 -1.66 0.72
CA ILE A 119 -0.67 -1.48 -0.73
C ILE A 119 0.10 -0.21 -1.09
N GLY A 120 1.12 -0.36 -1.94
CA GLY A 120 1.97 0.77 -2.34
C GLY A 120 2.81 0.46 -3.58
N ASP A 121 3.49 1.49 -4.09
CA ASP A 121 4.34 1.40 -5.28
C ASP A 121 5.84 1.33 -4.98
N SER A 122 6.23 1.51 -3.71
CA SER A 122 7.64 1.64 -3.32
C SER A 122 8.13 0.47 -2.48
N PHE A 123 9.21 -0.20 -2.94
CA PHE A 123 9.92 -1.21 -2.13
C PHE A 123 10.42 -0.65 -0.81
N TYR A 124 11.01 0.55 -0.85
CA TYR A 124 11.64 1.12 0.33
C TYR A 124 10.62 1.70 1.31
N LEU A 125 9.64 2.46 0.81
CA LEU A 125 8.67 3.12 1.68
C LEU A 125 7.58 2.16 2.17
N ASP A 126 6.99 1.38 1.24
CA ASP A 126 5.79 0.62 1.53
C ASP A 126 6.07 -0.84 1.86
N MET A 127 6.86 -1.54 1.04
CA MET A 127 7.13 -2.96 1.29
C MET A 127 8.02 -3.16 2.53
N LEU A 128 9.01 -2.28 2.76
CA LEU A 128 9.80 -2.33 3.98
C LEU A 128 8.99 -1.91 5.21
N PHE A 129 8.08 -0.96 5.09
CA PHE A 129 7.14 -0.61 6.16
C PHE A 129 6.26 -1.80 6.53
N ALA A 130 5.67 -2.45 5.52
CA ALA A 130 4.86 -3.65 5.70
C ALA A 130 5.64 -4.79 6.37
N GLU A 131 6.87 -5.06 5.90
CA GLU A 131 7.74 -6.08 6.48
C GLU A 131 8.03 -5.83 7.97
N ARG A 132 8.35 -4.57 8.31
CA ARG A 132 8.65 -4.20 9.70
C ARG A 132 7.47 -4.37 10.65
N LEU A 133 6.26 -4.18 10.15
CA LEU A 133 5.03 -4.31 10.94
C LEU A 133 4.36 -5.67 10.80
N GLY A 134 4.88 -6.57 9.97
CA GLY A 134 4.34 -7.91 9.77
C GLY A 134 3.08 -7.95 8.91
N PHE A 135 2.90 -6.98 7.99
CA PHE A 135 1.77 -6.90 7.09
C PHE A 135 1.97 -7.75 5.83
N TYR A 136 0.86 -8.13 5.21
CA TYR A 136 0.85 -8.66 3.85
C TYR A 136 1.22 -7.55 2.87
N LYS A 137 2.14 -7.84 1.96
CA LYS A 137 2.74 -6.85 1.05
C LYS A 137 2.09 -6.93 -0.32
N VAL A 138 1.38 -5.88 -0.70
CA VAL A 138 0.78 -5.74 -2.04
C VAL A 138 1.47 -4.61 -2.76
N MET A 139 2.19 -4.93 -3.83
CA MET A 139 2.85 -3.94 -4.67
C MET A 139 2.01 -3.68 -5.92
N VAL A 140 1.94 -2.42 -6.32
CA VAL A 140 1.33 -1.99 -7.58
C VAL A 140 2.31 -1.15 -8.38
N ASP A 141 2.08 -1.04 -9.71
CA ASP A 141 2.84 -0.10 -10.52
C ASP A 141 2.51 1.34 -10.13
N ALA A 142 3.52 2.18 -10.16
CA ALA A 142 3.34 3.59 -9.88
C ALA A 142 2.38 4.25 -10.87
N VAL A 143 1.37 4.94 -10.36
CA VAL A 143 0.47 5.77 -11.18
C VAL A 143 1.29 6.91 -11.79
N LYS A 144 1.30 6.97 -13.12
CA LYS A 144 2.05 7.98 -13.87
C LYS A 144 1.36 9.34 -13.79
N GLY A 145 2.12 10.38 -13.46
CA GLY A 145 1.69 11.77 -13.46
C GLY A 145 2.75 12.66 -12.83
N GLY A 146 2.97 13.88 -13.39
CA GLY A 146 3.77 14.96 -12.85
C GLY A 146 5.24 14.73 -12.50
N HIS A 147 5.87 15.74 -11.98
CA HIS A 147 7.31 15.90 -11.85
C HIS A 147 8.11 14.76 -11.20
N ARG A 148 9.00 14.19 -12.01
CA ARG A 148 9.90 13.03 -11.78
C ARG A 148 10.90 13.13 -10.62
N ILE A 149 10.99 14.21 -9.85
CA ILE A 149 12.15 14.44 -8.97
C ILE A 149 12.13 13.56 -7.72
N LYS A 150 10.97 13.32 -7.11
CA LYS A 150 10.88 12.38 -5.98
C LYS A 150 10.90 10.91 -6.42
N THR A 151 10.48 10.63 -7.65
CA THR A 151 10.57 9.31 -8.26
C THR A 151 12.01 8.90 -8.61
N LEU A 152 12.96 9.83 -8.73
CA LEU A 152 14.33 9.49 -9.14
C LEU A 152 15.09 8.72 -8.05
N ALA A 153 15.01 9.14 -6.79
CA ALA A 153 15.64 8.43 -5.68
C ALA A 153 14.99 7.06 -5.45
N ASN A 154 13.65 6.99 -5.50
CA ASN A 154 12.93 5.72 -5.45
C ASN A 154 13.25 4.84 -6.67
N SER A 155 13.39 5.43 -7.87
CA SER A 155 13.75 4.71 -9.10
C SER A 155 15.13 4.08 -9.03
N ILE A 156 16.13 4.75 -8.45
CA ILE A 156 17.49 4.19 -8.30
C ILE A 156 17.45 3.01 -7.32
N VAL A 157 16.81 3.16 -6.17
CA VAL A 157 16.66 2.08 -5.19
C VAL A 157 15.86 0.92 -5.79
N GLN A 158 14.78 1.22 -6.49
CA GLN A 158 13.91 0.24 -7.12
C GLN A 158 14.64 -0.51 -8.25
N THR A 159 15.40 0.18 -9.10
CA THR A 159 16.21 -0.43 -10.15
C THR A 159 17.30 -1.32 -9.57
N SER A 160 17.94 -0.89 -8.48
CA SER A 160 18.94 -1.71 -7.77
C SER A 160 18.32 -2.97 -7.16
N ILE A 161 17.10 -2.87 -6.62
CA ILE A 161 16.37 -4.01 -6.07
C ILE A 161 15.97 -4.98 -7.19
N TYR A 162 15.42 -4.50 -8.30
CA TYR A 162 15.08 -5.33 -9.48
C TYR A 162 16.28 -6.04 -10.10
N SER A 163 17.49 -5.47 -9.99
CA SER A 163 18.70 -6.12 -10.51
C SER A 163 19.20 -7.28 -9.64
N VAL A 164 18.79 -7.31 -8.37
CA VAL A 164 19.24 -8.32 -7.39
C VAL A 164 18.18 -9.39 -7.14
N LEU A 165 16.91 -9.06 -7.33
CA LEU A 165 15.80 -9.99 -7.11
C LEU A 165 15.45 -10.77 -8.38
N PRO A 166 15.04 -12.05 -8.27
CA PRO A 166 14.58 -12.84 -9.40
C PRO A 166 13.39 -12.19 -10.11
N ARG A 167 13.43 -12.10 -11.44
CA ARG A 167 12.37 -11.45 -12.24
C ARG A 167 11.02 -12.16 -12.17
N ASP A 168 11.02 -13.47 -11.93
CA ASP A 168 9.82 -14.29 -11.78
C ASP A 168 9.01 -13.96 -10.50
N GLU A 169 9.61 -13.25 -9.55
CA GLU A 169 8.92 -12.75 -8.36
C GLU A 169 8.01 -11.55 -8.64
N PHE A 170 8.15 -10.90 -9.80
CA PHE A 170 7.39 -9.71 -10.21
C PHE A 170 6.40 -10.00 -11.32
N THR A 171 5.66 -11.10 -11.19
CA THR A 171 4.60 -11.48 -12.13
C THR A 171 3.26 -11.01 -11.59
N TYR A 172 2.50 -10.25 -12.40
CA TYR A 172 1.16 -9.81 -12.04
C TYR A 172 0.24 -11.00 -11.74
N GLY A 173 -0.67 -10.80 -10.78
CA GLY A 173 -1.62 -11.83 -10.38
C GLY A 173 -1.03 -12.96 -9.55
N LYS A 174 0.21 -12.86 -9.10
CA LYS A 174 0.86 -13.86 -8.24
C LYS A 174 0.52 -13.55 -6.78
N TYR A 175 -0.25 -14.42 -6.16
CA TYR A 175 -0.65 -14.34 -4.77
C TYR A 175 0.04 -15.44 -3.96
N TYR A 176 0.80 -15.05 -2.96
CA TYR A 176 1.45 -15.98 -2.05
C TYR A 176 0.61 -16.14 -0.79
N HIS A 177 0.24 -17.37 -0.49
CA HIS A 177 -0.44 -17.74 0.75
C HIS A 177 0.57 -18.24 1.78
N GLY A 178 0.55 -17.65 2.97
CA GLY A 178 1.41 -18.04 4.08
C GLY A 178 2.71 -17.25 4.17
N LYS A 179 3.29 -17.20 5.38
CA LYS A 179 4.58 -16.58 5.62
C LYS A 179 5.62 -17.31 4.79
N ARG A 180 6.36 -16.59 3.96
CA ARG A 180 7.60 -17.09 3.42
C ARG A 180 8.52 -17.36 4.61
N GLY A 181 8.83 -18.64 4.85
CA GLY A 181 9.74 -19.09 5.90
C GLY A 181 11.15 -18.52 5.74
#